data_924280078c1edb699fce7fa51d4e1b51
#
_entry.id   924280078c1edb699fce7fa51d4e1b51
#
_cell.length_a   1.000
_cell.length_b   1.000
_cell.length_c   1.000
_cell.angle_alpha   90.00
_cell.angle_beta   90.00
_cell.angle_gamma   90.00
#
_symmetry.space_group_name_H-M   'P 1'
#
loop_
_entity.id
_entity.type
_entity.pdbx_description
1 polymer ?
#
loop_
_entity_poly.entity_id
_entity_poly.type
_entity_poly.pdbx_seq_one_letter_code
_entity_poly.pdbx_strand_id
1 'polypeptide(L)'
;ETAKYMVELAAMIAIIIIMAFTPLGYIKLPGLTITFLTIPVAVGAIILGPVGGLICGLTFGLTSLYQAVTGGSVFTFALFNISPVFTIILTVVPRTLEGLLTGLIFKGLHNIRSVQKVSYYIASLACPLLNTLLFMSTLVALFYRTDFIQTYVTKFAASNPFTFVIAFVGTQGAI
;
A
#
# COMPACT_ATOMS: atom_id res chain seq x y z
N GLU A 1 27.23 -12.97 -4.08
CA GLU A 1 26.26 -11.83 -4.08
C GLU A 1 24.83 -12.30 -4.30
N THR A 2 24.57 -13.20 -5.26
CA THR A 2 23.22 -13.71 -5.56
C THR A 2 22.58 -14.43 -4.37
N ALA A 3 23.34 -15.28 -3.66
CA ALA A 3 22.82 -15.99 -2.49
C ALA A 3 22.43 -15.05 -1.34
N LYS A 4 23.24 -14.02 -1.08
CA LYS A 4 22.95 -12.98 -0.08
C LYS A 4 21.66 -12.24 -0.42
N TYR A 5 21.51 -11.80 -1.67
CA TYR A 5 20.31 -11.13 -2.14
C TYR A 5 19.05 -12.01 -1.96
N MET A 6 19.12 -13.28 -2.29
CA MET A 6 18.00 -14.22 -2.14
C MET A 6 17.61 -14.42 -0.66
N VAL A 7 18.59 -14.51 0.24
CA VAL A 7 18.33 -14.64 1.68
C VAL A 7 17.68 -13.37 2.23
N GLU A 8 18.18 -12.20 1.87
CA GLU A 8 17.63 -10.91 2.30
C GLU A 8 16.20 -10.74 1.77
N LEU A 9 15.94 -11.09 0.51
CA LEU A 9 14.62 -11.04 -0.08
C LEU A 9 13.66 -12.01 0.60
N ALA A 10 14.07 -13.24 0.85
CA ALA A 10 13.27 -14.23 1.56
C ALA A 10 12.93 -13.78 2.98
N ALA A 11 13.88 -13.16 3.68
CA ALA A 11 13.65 -12.60 5.01
C ALA A 11 12.61 -11.46 4.97
N MET A 12 12.67 -10.55 3.99
CA MET A 12 11.69 -9.47 3.85
C MET A 12 10.29 -10.02 3.53
N ILE A 13 10.20 -11.00 2.63
CA ILE A 13 8.93 -11.68 2.31
C ILE A 13 8.35 -12.34 3.58
N ALA A 14 9.17 -13.05 4.35
CA ALA A 14 8.73 -13.68 5.59
C ALA A 14 8.20 -12.66 6.61
N ILE A 15 8.89 -11.52 6.78
CA ILE A 15 8.46 -10.44 7.67
C ILE A 15 7.11 -9.88 7.20
N ILE A 16 6.93 -9.62 5.90
CA ILE A 16 5.67 -9.11 5.34
C ILE A 16 4.54 -10.11 5.62
N ILE A 17 4.75 -11.40 5.38
CA ILE A 17 3.76 -12.44 5.62
C ILE A 17 3.41 -12.53 7.12
N ILE A 18 4.40 -12.59 8.00
CA ILE A 18 4.17 -12.64 9.44
C ILE A 18 3.40 -11.40 9.90
N MET A 19 3.79 -10.20 9.48
CA MET A 19 3.09 -8.97 9.83
C MET A 19 1.66 -8.95 9.26
N ALA A 20 1.44 -9.46 8.05
CA ALA A 20 0.12 -9.48 7.44
C ALA A 20 -0.89 -10.35 8.19
N PHE A 21 -0.44 -11.43 8.82
CA PHE A 21 -1.29 -12.37 9.55
C PHE A 21 -1.30 -12.15 11.07
N THR A 22 -0.52 -11.17 11.56
CA THR A 22 -0.49 -10.78 12.97
C THR A 22 -1.11 -9.39 13.17
N PRO A 23 -1.55 -9.04 14.39
CA PRO A 23 -2.03 -7.69 14.70
C PRO A 23 -1.00 -6.58 14.47
N LEU A 24 0.29 -6.94 14.34
CA LEU A 24 1.39 -6.00 14.11
C LEU A 24 1.33 -5.30 12.75
N GLY A 25 0.76 -5.95 11.73
CA GLY A 25 0.68 -5.39 10.39
C GLY A 25 -0.49 -4.44 10.17
N TYR A 26 -1.56 -4.59 10.96
CA TYR A 26 -2.79 -3.83 10.81
C TYR A 26 -3.38 -3.43 12.14
N ILE A 27 -3.41 -2.15 12.44
CA ILE A 27 -4.22 -1.63 13.56
C ILE A 27 -5.64 -1.43 13.03
N LYS A 28 -6.56 -2.26 13.50
CA LYS A 28 -7.98 -2.19 13.15
C LYS A 28 -8.67 -1.21 14.11
N LEU A 29 -9.03 -0.05 13.59
CA LEU A 29 -9.88 0.92 14.28
C LEU A 29 -11.32 0.79 13.76
N PRO A 30 -12.35 1.21 14.52
CA PRO A 30 -13.73 1.19 14.05
C PRO A 30 -13.89 1.99 12.76
N GLY A 31 -14.04 1.27 11.62
CA GLY A 31 -14.17 1.88 10.29
C GLY A 31 -12.87 2.12 9.53
N LEU A 32 -11.72 1.82 10.13
CA LEU A 32 -10.43 2.09 9.53
C LEU A 32 -9.38 1.03 9.84
N THR A 33 -8.49 0.80 8.88
CA THR A 33 -7.34 -0.08 9.07
C THR A 33 -6.04 0.66 8.70
N ILE A 34 -5.20 0.93 9.70
CA ILE A 34 -3.87 1.48 9.47
C ILE A 34 -2.92 0.34 9.16
N THR A 35 -2.15 0.46 8.09
CA THR A 35 -1.24 -0.57 7.60
C THR A 35 0.21 -0.21 7.89
N PHE A 36 0.92 -1.06 8.64
CA PHE A 36 2.36 -0.96 8.86
C PHE A 36 3.19 -1.79 7.88
N LEU A 37 2.56 -2.52 6.98
CA LEU A 37 3.26 -3.33 5.98
C LEU A 37 4.06 -2.51 4.97
N THR A 38 3.78 -1.22 4.85
CA THR A 38 4.58 -0.29 4.05
C THR A 38 6.02 -0.15 4.57
N ILE A 39 6.26 -0.38 5.89
CA ILE A 39 7.60 -0.31 6.48
C ILE A 39 8.54 -1.39 5.91
N PRO A 40 8.23 -2.70 5.99
CA PRO A 40 9.10 -3.71 5.41
C PRO A 40 9.19 -3.61 3.88
N VAL A 41 8.14 -3.12 3.20
CA VAL A 41 8.20 -2.86 1.74
C VAL A 41 9.21 -1.74 1.45
N ALA A 42 9.20 -0.63 2.21
CA ALA A 42 10.16 0.45 2.05
C ALA A 42 11.60 -0.01 2.33
N VAL A 43 11.81 -0.77 3.41
CA VAL A 43 13.12 -1.35 3.75
C VAL A 43 13.61 -2.28 2.64
N GLY A 44 12.74 -3.17 2.14
CA GLY A 44 13.07 -4.06 1.01
C GLY A 44 13.41 -3.30 -0.27
N ALA A 45 12.68 -2.23 -0.58
CA ALA A 45 12.94 -1.36 -1.72
C ALA A 45 14.28 -0.60 -1.61
N ILE A 46 14.65 -0.20 -0.39
CA ILE A 46 15.91 0.52 -0.12
C ILE A 46 17.13 -0.43 -0.17
N ILE A 47 17.02 -1.61 0.46
CA ILE A 47 18.14 -2.56 0.58
C ILE A 47 18.33 -3.35 -0.72
N LEU A 48 17.24 -3.86 -1.29
CA LEU A 48 17.27 -4.76 -2.44
C LEU A 48 17.05 -4.04 -3.77
N GLY A 49 16.80 -2.74 -3.73
CA GLY A 49 16.55 -1.92 -4.91
C GLY A 49 15.14 -2.10 -5.52
N PRO A 50 14.92 -1.57 -6.75
CA PRO A 50 13.59 -1.54 -7.36
C PRO A 50 12.94 -2.92 -7.57
N VAL A 51 13.72 -3.92 -7.93
CA VAL A 51 13.22 -5.30 -8.14
C VAL A 51 12.84 -5.94 -6.81
N GLY A 52 13.64 -5.77 -5.76
CA GLY A 52 13.30 -6.22 -4.41
C GLY A 52 12.06 -5.52 -3.88
N GLY A 53 11.94 -4.21 -4.08
CA GLY A 53 10.76 -3.42 -3.76
C GLY A 53 9.50 -3.92 -4.48
N LEU A 54 9.62 -4.23 -5.78
CA LEU A 54 8.51 -4.79 -6.57
C LEU A 54 8.02 -6.13 -5.98
N ILE A 55 8.93 -7.04 -5.65
CA ILE A 55 8.59 -8.36 -5.09
C ILE A 55 7.97 -8.20 -3.69
N CYS A 56 8.52 -7.35 -2.84
CA CYS A 56 7.96 -7.04 -1.52
C CYS A 56 6.56 -6.42 -1.64
N GLY A 57 6.37 -5.47 -2.56
CA GLY A 57 5.09 -4.84 -2.87
C GLY A 57 4.06 -5.84 -3.41
N LEU A 58 4.48 -6.76 -4.28
CA LEU A 58 3.64 -7.84 -4.77
C LEU A 58 3.20 -8.77 -3.63
N THR A 59 4.12 -9.15 -2.75
CA THR A 59 3.81 -9.97 -1.56
C THR A 59 2.78 -9.27 -0.68
N PHE A 60 2.96 -7.97 -0.44
CA PHE A 60 1.99 -7.16 0.30
C PHE A 60 0.63 -7.11 -0.41
N GLY A 61 0.61 -6.96 -1.74
CA GLY A 61 -0.62 -6.97 -2.54
C GLY A 61 -1.37 -8.30 -2.43
N LEU A 62 -0.65 -9.42 -2.52
CA LEU A 62 -1.23 -10.77 -2.40
C LEU A 62 -1.79 -11.04 -0.99
N THR A 63 -1.09 -10.64 0.07
CA THR A 63 -1.61 -10.76 1.44
C THR A 63 -2.84 -9.89 1.65
N SER A 64 -2.90 -8.71 1.06
CA SER A 64 -4.09 -7.84 1.08
C SER A 64 -5.26 -8.43 0.32
N LEU A 65 -5.00 -9.06 -0.82
CA LEU A 65 -6.02 -9.79 -1.58
C LEU A 65 -6.57 -10.97 -0.76
N TYR A 66 -5.70 -11.73 -0.11
CA TYR A 66 -6.13 -12.82 0.77
C TYR A 66 -7.07 -12.31 1.87
N GLN A 67 -6.77 -11.19 2.50
CA GLN A 67 -7.64 -10.57 3.49
C GLN A 67 -8.96 -10.04 2.92
N ALA A 68 -8.96 -9.57 1.67
CA ALA A 68 -10.18 -9.18 0.97
C ALA A 68 -11.10 -10.38 0.72
N VAL A 69 -10.54 -11.55 0.42
CA VAL A 69 -11.31 -12.79 0.19
C VAL A 69 -11.81 -13.40 1.50
N THR A 70 -10.98 -13.41 2.55
CA THR A 70 -11.29 -14.07 3.82
C THR A 70 -12.05 -13.20 4.82
N GLY A 71 -12.32 -11.94 4.48
CA GLY A 71 -13.00 -11.01 5.38
C GLY A 71 -12.11 -10.39 6.45
N GLY A 72 -10.79 -10.55 6.34
CA GLY A 72 -9.82 -9.95 7.26
C GLY A 72 -9.86 -8.42 7.31
N SER A 73 -10.29 -7.79 6.21
CA SER A 73 -10.59 -6.37 6.11
C SER A 73 -12.03 -6.16 5.64
N VAL A 74 -12.89 -5.61 6.48
CA VAL A 74 -14.32 -5.39 6.18
C VAL A 74 -14.52 -4.56 4.92
N PHE A 75 -13.73 -3.51 4.75
CA PHE A 75 -13.82 -2.62 3.60
C PHE A 75 -13.49 -3.33 2.27
N THR A 76 -12.34 -4.00 2.19
CA THR A 76 -11.93 -4.70 0.97
C THR A 76 -12.76 -5.96 0.70
N PHE A 77 -13.28 -6.61 1.74
CA PHE A 77 -14.23 -7.71 1.61
C PHE A 77 -15.56 -7.26 0.98
N ALA A 78 -16.09 -6.10 1.40
CA ALA A 78 -17.29 -5.52 0.78
C ALA A 78 -17.05 -5.21 -0.70
N LEU A 79 -15.90 -4.64 -1.06
CA LEU A 79 -15.52 -4.40 -2.45
C LEU A 79 -15.36 -5.69 -3.26
N PHE A 80 -14.83 -6.74 -2.64
CA PHE A 80 -14.69 -8.06 -3.28
C PHE A 80 -16.06 -8.67 -3.64
N ASN A 81 -17.05 -8.51 -2.77
CA ASN A 81 -18.42 -8.97 -3.05
C ASN A 81 -19.12 -8.16 -4.17
N ILE A 82 -18.71 -6.91 -4.39
CA ILE A 82 -19.25 -6.07 -5.48
C ILE A 82 -18.58 -6.45 -6.81
N SER A 83 -17.26 -6.53 -6.85
CA SER A 83 -16.51 -6.90 -8.05
C SER A 83 -15.17 -7.52 -7.69
N PRO A 84 -15.03 -8.85 -7.79
CA PRO A 84 -13.78 -9.55 -7.49
C PRO A 84 -12.62 -9.07 -8.36
N VAL A 85 -12.85 -8.88 -9.67
CA VAL A 85 -11.80 -8.48 -10.62
C VAL A 85 -11.23 -7.11 -10.28
N PHE A 86 -12.08 -6.12 -10.00
CA PHE A 86 -11.63 -4.78 -9.64
C PHE A 86 -10.94 -4.76 -8.28
N THR A 87 -11.34 -5.61 -7.36
CA THR A 87 -10.68 -5.74 -6.05
C THR A 87 -9.29 -6.36 -6.17
N ILE A 88 -9.09 -7.33 -7.06
CA ILE A 88 -7.75 -7.87 -7.36
C ILE A 88 -6.84 -6.77 -7.89
N ILE A 89 -7.31 -5.98 -8.85
CA ILE A 89 -6.55 -4.85 -9.39
C ILE A 89 -6.25 -3.83 -8.29
N LEU A 90 -7.24 -3.47 -7.48
CA LEU A 90 -7.11 -2.50 -6.39
C LEU A 90 -6.13 -2.93 -5.30
N THR A 91 -6.06 -4.22 -4.99
CA THR A 91 -5.20 -4.72 -3.92
C THR A 91 -3.78 -5.02 -4.40
N VAL A 92 -3.59 -5.53 -5.61
CA VAL A 92 -2.28 -5.98 -6.10
C VAL A 92 -1.52 -4.86 -6.80
N VAL A 93 -2.14 -4.18 -7.77
CA VAL A 93 -1.44 -3.23 -8.65
C VAL A 93 -0.85 -2.04 -7.88
N PRO A 94 -1.59 -1.31 -7.03
CA PRO A 94 -1.04 -0.17 -6.31
C PRO A 94 0.14 -0.54 -5.41
N ARG A 95 0.07 -1.66 -4.73
CA ARG A 95 1.11 -2.12 -3.80
C ARG A 95 2.37 -2.60 -4.51
N THR A 96 2.21 -3.27 -5.65
CA THR A 96 3.36 -3.66 -6.48
C THR A 96 4.07 -2.43 -7.04
N LEU A 97 3.30 -1.44 -7.52
CA LEU A 97 3.84 -0.18 -8.02
C LEU A 97 4.47 0.66 -6.90
N GLU A 98 3.87 0.69 -5.72
CA GLU A 98 4.44 1.35 -4.53
C GLU A 98 5.87 0.88 -4.26
N GLY A 99 6.08 -0.43 -4.16
CA GLY A 99 7.39 -1.00 -3.90
C GLY A 99 8.41 -0.71 -5.01
N LEU A 100 7.98 -0.84 -6.29
CA LEU A 100 8.82 -0.51 -7.44
C LEU A 100 9.22 0.96 -7.45
N LEU A 101 8.25 1.87 -7.34
CA LEU A 101 8.48 3.32 -7.40
C LEU A 101 9.34 3.80 -6.22
N THR A 102 9.11 3.27 -5.01
CA THR A 102 9.95 3.56 -3.85
C THR A 102 11.42 3.21 -4.10
N GLY A 103 11.67 2.02 -4.66
CA GLY A 103 13.02 1.59 -5.03
C GLY A 103 13.64 2.44 -6.14
N LEU A 104 12.86 2.87 -7.13
CA LEU A 104 13.34 3.77 -8.20
C LEU A 104 13.66 5.17 -7.65
N ILE A 105 12.81 5.72 -6.79
CA ILE A 105 13.05 7.01 -6.12
C ILE A 105 14.33 6.94 -5.30
N PHE A 106 14.48 5.89 -4.49
CA PHE A 106 15.70 5.69 -3.71
C PHE A 106 16.95 5.62 -4.59
N LYS A 107 16.94 4.78 -5.62
CA LYS A 107 18.07 4.62 -6.56
C LYS A 107 18.42 5.93 -7.27
N GLY A 108 17.41 6.68 -7.72
CA GLY A 108 17.60 7.97 -8.37
C GLY A 108 18.24 9.01 -7.45
N LEU A 109 17.72 9.14 -6.24
CA LEU A 109 18.24 10.11 -5.25
C LEU A 109 19.59 9.70 -4.68
N HIS A 110 19.84 8.42 -4.46
CA HIS A 110 21.08 7.91 -3.89
C HIS A 110 22.28 8.09 -4.81
N ASN A 111 22.08 8.18 -6.13
CA ASN A 111 23.11 8.47 -7.10
C ASN A 111 23.59 9.94 -7.06
N ILE A 112 22.84 10.84 -6.43
CA ILE A 112 23.18 12.26 -6.31
C ILE A 112 23.92 12.49 -5.00
N ARG A 113 25.22 12.76 -5.06
CA ARG A 113 26.10 12.94 -3.88
C ARG A 113 25.56 13.93 -2.84
N SER A 114 24.91 15.00 -3.29
CA SER A 114 24.40 16.07 -2.42
C SER A 114 23.22 15.63 -1.54
N VAL A 115 22.42 14.65 -1.98
CA VAL A 115 21.21 14.20 -1.29
C VAL A 115 21.27 12.74 -0.83
N GLN A 116 22.44 12.10 -0.96
CA GLN A 116 22.62 10.67 -0.68
C GLN A 116 22.19 10.26 0.75
N LYS A 117 22.47 11.07 1.76
CA LYS A 117 22.05 10.81 3.15
C LYS A 117 20.56 11.02 3.37
N VAL A 118 19.96 11.95 2.62
CA VAL A 118 18.54 12.30 2.73
C VAL A 118 17.67 11.33 1.92
N SER A 119 18.24 10.60 0.96
CA SER A 119 17.54 9.64 0.10
C SER A 119 16.81 8.56 0.90
N TYR A 120 17.37 8.12 2.03
CA TYR A 120 16.73 7.13 2.92
C TYR A 120 15.44 7.68 3.53
N TYR A 121 15.46 8.92 4.03
CA TYR A 121 14.28 9.56 4.61
C TYR A 121 13.20 9.82 3.56
N ILE A 122 13.61 10.33 2.39
CA ILE A 122 12.68 10.61 1.29
C ILE A 122 12.01 9.31 0.80
N ALA A 123 12.78 8.24 0.58
CA ALA A 123 12.23 6.96 0.13
C ALA A 123 11.30 6.34 1.18
N SER A 124 11.65 6.42 2.47
CA SER A 124 10.82 5.90 3.57
C SER A 124 9.49 6.64 3.69
N LEU A 125 9.46 7.96 3.48
CA LEU A 125 8.24 8.76 3.48
C LEU A 125 7.45 8.63 2.17
N ALA A 126 8.15 8.47 1.05
CA ALA A 126 7.50 8.28 -0.26
C ALA A 126 6.68 6.99 -0.31
N CYS A 127 7.14 5.92 0.34
CA CYS A 127 6.46 4.63 0.33
C CYS A 127 5.00 4.72 0.82
N PRO A 128 4.69 5.15 2.05
CA PRO A 128 3.30 5.26 2.50
C PRO A 128 2.48 6.31 1.72
N LEU A 129 3.11 7.38 1.24
CA LEU A 129 2.45 8.37 0.40
C LEU A 129 2.04 7.77 -0.95
N LEU A 130 2.94 7.02 -1.60
CA LEU A 130 2.65 6.31 -2.84
C LEU A 130 1.57 5.25 -2.64
N ASN A 131 1.61 4.49 -1.53
CA ASN A 131 0.56 3.54 -1.20
C ASN A 131 -0.81 4.22 -1.17
N THR A 132 -0.93 5.31 -0.42
CA THR A 132 -2.19 6.06 -0.30
C THR A 132 -2.63 6.65 -1.64
N LEU A 133 -1.72 7.31 -2.36
CA LEU A 133 -2.01 7.90 -3.67
C LEU A 133 -2.48 6.87 -4.69
N LEU A 134 -1.72 5.80 -4.87
CA LEU A 134 -2.02 4.77 -5.86
C LEU A 134 -3.29 4.00 -5.49
N PHE A 135 -3.47 3.66 -4.20
CA PHE A 135 -4.67 2.98 -3.73
C PHE A 135 -5.92 3.83 -3.93
N MET A 136 -5.89 5.11 -3.51
CA MET A 136 -7.04 6.01 -3.63
C MET A 136 -7.36 6.34 -5.09
N SER A 137 -6.34 6.54 -5.94
CA SER A 137 -6.54 6.77 -7.37
C SER A 137 -7.22 5.57 -8.04
N THR A 138 -6.77 4.35 -7.72
CA THR A 138 -7.35 3.12 -8.25
C THR A 138 -8.75 2.88 -7.69
N LEU A 139 -8.98 3.15 -6.41
CA LEU A 139 -10.29 3.05 -5.77
C LEU A 139 -11.32 3.96 -6.45
N VAL A 140 -10.96 5.23 -6.64
CA VAL A 140 -11.83 6.20 -7.32
C VAL A 140 -12.05 5.80 -8.78
N ALA A 141 -11.01 5.39 -9.50
CA ALA A 141 -11.15 5.00 -10.90
C ALA A 141 -12.08 3.80 -11.11
N LEU A 142 -12.05 2.82 -10.22
CA LEU A 142 -12.79 1.56 -10.38
C LEU A 142 -14.12 1.53 -9.64
N PHE A 143 -14.21 2.12 -8.45
CA PHE A 143 -15.34 1.95 -7.55
C PHE A 143 -16.13 3.23 -7.25
N TYR A 144 -15.71 4.41 -7.74
CA TYR A 144 -16.38 5.68 -7.40
C TYR A 144 -17.88 5.67 -7.67
N ARG A 145 -18.33 5.00 -8.74
CA ARG A 145 -19.73 4.92 -9.15
C ARG A 145 -20.53 3.84 -8.44
N THR A 146 -19.94 3.06 -7.54
CA THR A 146 -20.64 2.03 -6.80
C THR A 146 -21.43 2.63 -5.63
N ASP A 147 -22.62 2.10 -5.34
CA ASP A 147 -23.48 2.57 -4.25
C ASP A 147 -22.76 2.52 -2.90
N PHE A 148 -21.89 1.54 -2.72
CA PHE A 148 -21.07 1.40 -1.50
C PHE A 148 -20.15 2.61 -1.29
N ILE A 149 -19.42 3.05 -2.31
CA ILE A 149 -18.54 4.23 -2.20
C ILE A 149 -19.37 5.51 -2.15
N GLN A 150 -20.49 5.60 -2.88
CA GLN A 150 -21.39 6.75 -2.82
C GLN A 150 -21.97 6.97 -1.42
N THR A 151 -22.18 5.93 -0.65
CA THR A 151 -22.59 6.03 0.77
C THR A 151 -21.50 6.75 1.60
N TYR A 152 -20.22 6.48 1.33
CA TYR A 152 -19.13 7.22 1.98
C TYR A 152 -18.99 8.64 1.45
N VAL A 153 -19.19 8.86 0.15
CA VAL A 153 -19.19 10.19 -0.48
C VAL A 153 -20.25 11.09 0.17
N THR A 154 -21.46 10.59 0.35
CA THR A 154 -22.55 11.32 1.03
C THR A 154 -22.27 11.54 2.51
N LYS A 155 -21.71 10.52 3.20
CA LYS A 155 -21.35 10.61 4.61
C LYS A 155 -20.27 11.67 4.89
N PHE A 156 -19.33 11.86 3.97
CA PHE A 156 -18.30 12.89 4.05
C PHE A 156 -18.69 14.22 3.39
N ALA A 157 -19.93 14.35 2.90
CA ALA A 157 -20.43 15.52 2.16
C ALA A 157 -19.48 15.96 1.02
N ALA A 158 -18.85 14.99 0.36
CA ALA A 158 -17.88 15.26 -0.69
C ALA A 158 -18.60 15.57 -2.00
N SER A 159 -18.41 16.78 -2.53
CA SER A 159 -18.99 17.20 -3.80
C SER A 159 -18.26 16.71 -5.04
N ASN A 160 -16.99 16.28 -4.90
CA ASN A 160 -16.12 15.83 -5.98
C ASN A 160 -15.27 14.63 -5.56
N PRO A 161 -14.79 13.78 -6.52
CA PRO A 161 -13.88 12.67 -6.22
C PRO A 161 -12.63 13.09 -5.46
N PHE A 162 -12.10 14.28 -5.76
CA PHE A 162 -10.92 14.84 -5.10
C PHE A 162 -11.19 15.20 -3.64
N THR A 163 -12.33 15.83 -3.36
CA THR A 163 -12.77 16.15 -1.99
C THR A 163 -13.02 14.87 -1.18
N PHE A 164 -13.56 13.84 -1.82
CA PHE A 164 -13.72 12.51 -1.20
C PHE A 164 -12.38 11.92 -0.78
N VAL A 165 -11.37 11.94 -1.65
CA VAL A 165 -10.02 11.42 -1.32
C VAL A 165 -9.41 12.18 -0.14
N ILE A 166 -9.49 13.53 -0.15
CA ILE A 166 -8.98 14.36 0.94
C ILE A 166 -9.71 14.06 2.26
N ALA A 167 -11.03 13.98 2.23
CA ALA A 167 -11.83 13.68 3.42
C ALA A 167 -11.56 12.26 3.94
N PHE A 168 -11.47 11.28 3.06
CA PHE A 168 -11.21 9.89 3.42
C PHE A 168 -9.80 9.71 4.02
N VAL A 169 -8.77 10.30 3.39
CA VAL A 169 -7.39 10.28 3.90
C VAL A 169 -7.25 11.12 5.16
N GLY A 170 -7.93 12.29 5.22
CA GLY A 170 -7.89 13.17 6.37
C GLY A 170 -8.51 12.55 7.62
N THR A 171 -9.61 11.81 7.49
CA THR A 171 -10.18 11.04 8.62
C THR A 171 -9.26 9.91 9.08
N GLN A 172 -8.43 9.37 8.19
CA GLN A 172 -7.41 8.39 8.53
C GLN A 172 -6.22 8.99 9.30
N GLY A 173 -5.88 10.24 9.02
CA GLY A 173 -4.78 10.94 9.70
C GLY A 173 -5.20 11.67 10.99
N ALA A 174 -6.51 11.81 11.25
CA ALA A 174 -7.04 12.51 12.43
C ALA A 174 -7.36 11.58 13.62
N ILE A 175 -7.16 10.28 13.47
CA ILE A 175 -7.31 9.23 14.48
C ILE A 175 -5.95 8.67 14.86
#